data_5aa9cb8451c044d49c6981cf9a8319cc
#
_entry.id   5aa9cb8451c044d49c6981cf9a8319cc
#
_cell.length_a   1.000
_cell.length_b   1.000
_cell.length_c   1.000
_cell.angle_alpha   90.00
_cell.angle_beta   90.00
_cell.angle_gamma   90.00
#
_symmetry.space_group_name_H-M   'P 1'
#
loop_
_entity.id
_entity.type
_entity.pdbx_description
1 polymer ?
#
loop_
_entity_poly.entity_id
_entity_poly.type
_entity_poly.pdbx_seq_one_letter_code
_entity_poly.pdbx_strand_id
1 'polypeptide(L)'
;VYWGCYRETAGEMCLMSAESVRPPESAVLPCDASGDWFGAGTGWGYGERIGVKLADQDSTMLPHAQDLLTLSKLYFDRGESITADQAEPIYLRDKVARSKYERGII
;
A
#
# COMPACT_ATOMS: atom_id res chain seq x y z
N VAL A 1 -1.17 8.09 5.61
CA VAL A 1 -1.68 6.83 5.03
C VAL A 1 -0.56 6.02 4.43
N TYR A 2 -0.69 4.72 4.48
CA TYR A 2 0.12 3.81 3.69
C TYR A 2 -0.47 3.76 2.29
N TRP A 3 0.35 3.98 1.28
CA TRP A 3 -0.10 4.19 -0.09
C TRP A 3 0.64 3.28 -1.07
N GLY A 4 -0.11 2.61 -1.94
CA GLY A 4 0.45 1.81 -3.03
C GLY A 4 -0.52 1.80 -4.21
N CYS A 5 0.01 1.82 -5.42
CA CYS A 5 -0.76 1.76 -6.65
C CYS A 5 -0.37 0.50 -7.41
N TYR A 6 -1.36 -0.32 -7.73
CA TYR A 6 -1.17 -1.62 -8.37
C TYR A 6 -2.03 -1.73 -9.61
N ARG A 7 -1.56 -2.47 -10.59
CA ARG A 7 -2.32 -2.79 -11.81
C ARG A 7 -2.27 -4.29 -12.05
N GLU A 8 -3.40 -4.88 -12.42
CA GLU A 8 -3.45 -6.27 -12.82
C GLU A 8 -2.83 -6.44 -14.21
N THR A 9 -1.88 -7.36 -14.33
CA THR A 9 -1.25 -7.73 -15.59
C THR A 9 -1.15 -9.26 -15.62
N ALA A 10 -1.79 -9.88 -16.59
CA ALA A 10 -1.80 -11.34 -16.76
C ALA A 10 -2.24 -12.10 -15.49
N GLY A 11 -3.26 -11.60 -14.79
CA GLY A 11 -3.81 -12.20 -13.58
C GLY A 11 -3.04 -11.91 -12.31
N GLU A 12 -2.04 -11.04 -12.35
CA GLU A 12 -1.19 -10.68 -11.21
C GLU A 12 -1.24 -9.18 -10.94
N MET A 13 -1.28 -8.82 -9.67
CA MET A 13 -1.20 -7.42 -9.26
C MET A 13 0.25 -6.94 -9.25
N CYS A 14 0.57 -5.99 -10.10
CA CYS A 14 1.91 -5.43 -10.25
C CYS A 14 1.98 -4.04 -9.64
N LEU A 15 2.99 -3.79 -8.82
CA LEU A 15 3.24 -2.48 -8.22
C LEU A 15 3.64 -1.47 -9.30
N MET A 16 2.93 -0.34 -9.37
CA MET A 16 3.14 0.69 -10.39
C MET A 16 4.07 1.82 -9.94
N SER A 17 4.20 2.00 -8.64
CA SER A 17 5.09 3.01 -8.06
C SER A 17 5.52 2.55 -6.68
N ALA A 18 6.60 3.12 -6.14
CA ALA A 18 7.08 2.74 -4.82
C ALA A 18 6.00 2.93 -3.76
N GLU A 19 5.80 1.90 -2.94
CA GLU A 19 4.95 2.01 -1.77
C GLU A 19 5.52 3.05 -0.80
N SER A 20 4.64 3.77 -0.12
CA SER A 20 5.06 4.86 0.76
C SER A 20 4.09 5.05 1.91
N VAL A 21 4.54 5.76 2.94
CA VAL A 21 3.67 6.35 3.96
C VAL A 21 3.72 7.87 3.78
N ARG A 22 2.56 8.51 3.72
CA ARG A 22 2.47 9.94 3.41
C ARG A 22 1.20 10.56 3.98
N PRO A 23 1.15 11.90 4.11
CA PRO A 23 -0.10 12.58 4.42
C PRO A 23 -1.17 12.26 3.36
N PRO A 24 -2.45 12.18 3.74
CA PRO A 24 -3.54 11.88 2.77
C PRO A 24 -3.55 12.83 1.58
N GLU A 25 -3.26 14.10 1.80
CA GLU A 25 -3.29 15.15 0.78
C GLU A 25 -2.19 14.99 -0.28
N SER A 26 -1.15 14.23 0.02
CA SER A 26 -0.02 14.02 -0.90
C SER A 26 -0.13 12.72 -1.71
N ALA A 27 -1.19 11.94 -1.51
CA ALA A 27 -1.42 10.72 -2.29
C ALA A 27 -1.71 11.06 -3.74
N VAL A 28 -1.01 10.40 -4.65
CA VAL A 28 -1.12 10.66 -6.10
C VAL A 28 -1.11 9.35 -6.86
N LEU A 29 -1.74 9.34 -8.04
CA LEU A 29 -1.64 8.22 -8.98
C LEU A 29 -0.33 8.33 -9.77
N PRO A 30 0.16 7.20 -10.35
CA PRO A 30 1.33 7.23 -11.22
C PRO A 30 1.11 8.18 -12.41
N CYS A 31 2.20 8.79 -12.91
CA CYS A 31 2.14 9.76 -13.99
C CYS A 31 1.52 9.23 -15.29
N ASP A 32 1.71 7.94 -15.55
CA ASP A 32 1.18 7.23 -16.72
C ASP A 32 -0.15 6.51 -16.44
N ALA A 33 -0.80 6.87 -15.33
CA ALA A 33 -2.07 6.24 -14.94
C ALA A 33 -3.15 6.52 -15.97
N SER A 34 -3.79 5.45 -16.44
CA SER A 34 -4.92 5.50 -17.36
C SER A 34 -5.97 4.50 -16.92
N GLY A 35 -7.23 4.73 -17.32
CA GLY A 35 -8.35 3.89 -16.95
C GLY A 35 -8.88 4.20 -15.57
N ASP A 36 -9.79 3.37 -15.12
CA ASP A 36 -10.46 3.54 -13.83
C ASP A 36 -9.67 2.91 -12.70
N TRP A 37 -9.58 3.62 -11.58
CA TRP A 37 -8.92 3.14 -10.38
C TRP A 37 -9.94 2.84 -9.30
N PHE A 38 -9.72 1.75 -8.58
CA PHE A 38 -10.50 1.35 -7.41
C PHE A 38 -9.66 1.54 -6.15
N GLY A 39 -10.23 2.16 -5.12
CA GLY A 39 -9.57 2.34 -3.84
C GLY A 39 -9.97 1.25 -2.85
N ALA A 40 -9.00 0.60 -2.23
CA ALA A 40 -9.23 -0.41 -1.21
C ALA A 40 -8.42 -0.10 0.04
N GLY A 41 -9.05 -0.28 1.21
CA GLY A 41 -8.38 -0.14 2.50
C GLY A 41 -8.92 1.00 3.35
N THR A 42 -8.54 0.96 4.63
CA THR A 42 -9.07 1.88 5.65
C THR A 42 -8.62 3.33 5.48
N GLY A 43 -7.55 3.57 4.74
CA GLY A 43 -7.07 4.93 4.43
C GLY A 43 -8.12 5.78 3.73
N TRP A 44 -9.04 5.18 2.99
CA TRP A 44 -10.12 5.91 2.33
C TRP A 44 -11.14 6.52 3.29
N GLY A 45 -11.06 6.19 4.57
CA GLY A 45 -11.81 6.88 5.62
C GLY A 45 -11.46 8.36 5.76
N TYR A 46 -10.31 8.81 5.26
CA TYR A 46 -9.98 10.23 5.18
C TYR A 46 -10.82 10.99 4.15
N GLY A 47 -11.56 10.28 3.28
CA GLY A 47 -12.49 10.89 2.35
C GLY A 47 -11.82 11.83 1.34
N GLU A 48 -12.37 13.03 1.21
CA GLU A 48 -11.91 14.03 0.24
C GLU A 48 -10.50 14.57 0.49
N ARG A 49 -9.91 14.30 1.65
CA ARG A 49 -8.52 14.65 1.92
C ARG A 49 -7.56 13.92 0.98
N ILE A 50 -7.95 12.75 0.49
CA ILE A 50 -7.24 12.07 -0.57
C ILE A 50 -7.81 12.56 -1.90
N GLY A 51 -7.09 13.45 -2.57
CA GLY A 51 -7.57 14.14 -3.77
C GLY A 51 -7.51 13.32 -5.07
N VAL A 52 -7.39 12.01 -4.97
CA VAL A 52 -7.31 11.10 -6.12
C VAL A 52 -8.71 10.76 -6.60
N LYS A 53 -8.94 10.88 -7.91
CA LYS A 53 -10.22 10.53 -8.55
C LYS A 53 -10.29 9.01 -8.78
N LEU A 54 -11.34 8.39 -8.24
CA LEU A 54 -11.57 6.95 -8.34
C LEU A 54 -12.91 6.65 -8.98
N ALA A 55 -13.02 5.47 -9.60
CA ALA A 55 -14.30 4.93 -10.05
C ALA A 55 -15.16 4.52 -8.85
N ASP A 56 -14.54 3.88 -7.85
CA ASP A 56 -15.20 3.46 -6.61
C ASP A 56 -14.15 3.17 -5.54
N GLN A 57 -14.58 2.97 -4.30
CA GLN A 57 -13.70 2.65 -3.19
C GLN A 57 -14.41 1.81 -2.13
N ASP A 58 -13.63 1.04 -1.37
CA ASP A 58 -14.08 0.32 -0.19
C ASP A 58 -13.13 0.60 0.98
N SER A 59 -13.58 1.45 1.90
CA SER A 59 -12.81 1.83 3.09
C SER A 59 -12.88 0.81 4.22
N THR A 60 -13.67 -0.24 4.06
CA THR A 60 -13.83 -1.30 5.07
C THR A 60 -12.96 -2.52 4.77
N MET A 61 -12.32 -2.56 3.61
CA MET A 61 -11.50 -3.69 3.20
C MET A 61 -10.23 -3.79 4.03
N LEU A 62 -10.01 -4.97 4.60
CA LEU A 62 -8.84 -5.27 5.44
C LEU A 62 -8.00 -6.37 4.80
N PRO A 63 -6.69 -6.40 5.07
CA PRO A 63 -5.86 -7.51 4.61
C PRO A 63 -6.23 -8.80 5.33
N HIS A 64 -6.26 -9.91 4.60
CA HIS A 64 -6.55 -11.23 5.13
C HIS A 64 -5.42 -12.20 4.81
N ALA A 65 -5.08 -13.07 5.77
CA ALA A 65 -4.04 -14.09 5.58
C ALA A 65 -4.37 -15.04 4.43
N GLN A 66 -5.64 -15.30 4.17
CA GLN A 66 -6.08 -16.13 3.05
C GLN A 66 -5.63 -15.55 1.70
N ASP A 67 -5.69 -14.23 1.54
CA ASP A 67 -5.24 -13.57 0.32
C ASP A 67 -3.72 -13.65 0.18
N LEU A 68 -2.99 -13.59 1.30
CA LEU A 68 -1.55 -13.81 1.29
C LEU A 68 -1.17 -15.22 0.86
N LEU A 69 -1.97 -16.23 1.20
CA LEU A 69 -1.74 -17.60 0.74
C LEU A 69 -1.85 -17.68 -0.78
N THR A 70 -2.83 -17.03 -1.37
CA THR A 70 -3.01 -16.98 -2.82
C THR A 70 -1.81 -16.34 -3.52
N LEU A 71 -1.34 -15.20 -3.02
CA LEU A 71 -0.17 -14.51 -3.54
C LEU A 71 1.10 -15.34 -3.34
N SER A 72 1.27 -15.94 -2.17
CA SER A 72 2.45 -16.73 -1.82
C SER A 72 2.59 -17.96 -2.71
N LYS A 73 1.47 -18.62 -3.06
CA LYS A 73 1.48 -19.76 -3.98
C LYS A 73 2.06 -19.36 -5.34
N LEU A 74 1.67 -18.20 -5.84
CA LEU A 74 2.15 -17.67 -7.11
C LEU A 74 3.67 -17.49 -7.10
N TYR A 75 4.20 -16.88 -6.06
CA TYR A 75 5.64 -16.66 -5.91
C TYR A 75 6.40 -17.96 -5.67
N PHE A 76 5.85 -18.85 -4.86
CA PHE A 76 6.46 -20.16 -4.60
C PHE A 76 6.56 -20.99 -5.88
N ASP A 77 5.52 -21.02 -6.70
CA ASP A 77 5.50 -21.75 -7.97
C ASP A 77 6.54 -21.22 -8.98
N ARG A 78 6.95 -19.97 -8.83
CA ARG A 78 8.03 -19.36 -9.62
C ARG A 78 9.44 -19.59 -9.05
N GLY A 79 9.56 -20.23 -7.91
CA GLY A 79 10.83 -20.37 -7.21
C GLY A 79 11.30 -19.13 -6.48
N GLU A 80 10.43 -18.17 -6.21
CA GLU A 80 10.72 -16.91 -5.52
C GLU A 80 10.59 -17.05 -4.00
N SER A 81 11.10 -18.12 -3.42
CA SER A 81 11.11 -18.32 -1.98
C SER A 81 12.45 -17.90 -1.39
N ILE A 82 12.44 -17.51 -0.13
CA ILE A 82 13.63 -17.13 0.63
C ILE A 82 13.73 -17.98 1.89
N THR A 83 14.92 -18.00 2.50
CA THR A 83 15.12 -18.69 3.77
C THR A 83 14.52 -17.85 4.92
N ALA A 84 14.26 -18.50 6.07
CA ALA A 84 13.65 -17.83 7.21
C ALA A 84 14.50 -16.67 7.76
N ASP A 85 15.82 -16.77 7.69
CA ASP A 85 16.74 -15.72 8.12
C ASP A 85 16.76 -14.51 7.17
N GLN A 86 16.29 -14.67 5.94
CA GLN A 86 16.14 -13.59 4.95
C GLN A 86 14.78 -12.92 5.02
N ALA A 87 13.83 -13.47 5.78
CA ALA A 87 12.48 -12.94 5.87
C ALA A 87 12.46 -11.73 6.80
N GLU A 88 12.21 -10.57 6.22
CA GLU A 88 12.09 -9.30 6.95
C GLU A 88 10.82 -8.56 6.53
N PRO A 89 10.07 -7.99 7.50
CA PRO A 89 8.97 -7.07 7.16
C PRO A 89 9.50 -5.81 6.48
N ILE A 90 8.72 -5.26 5.57
CA ILE A 90 9.03 -3.96 4.97
C ILE A 90 8.44 -2.88 5.86
N TYR A 91 9.29 -2.06 6.45
CA TYR A 91 8.89 -0.94 7.29
C TYR A 91 8.92 0.36 6.48
N LEU A 92 7.76 0.84 6.08
CA LEU A 92 7.64 2.10 5.34
C LEU A 92 7.69 3.31 6.27
N ARG A 93 7.31 3.13 7.53
CA ARG A 93 7.33 4.17 8.55
C ARG A 93 8.47 3.94 9.52
N ASP A 94 9.57 4.66 9.32
CA ASP A 94 10.76 4.53 10.18
C ASP A 94 10.57 5.17 11.56
N LYS A 95 9.66 6.14 11.67
CA LYS A 95 9.47 6.92 12.88
C LYS A 95 8.01 6.86 13.34
N VAL A 96 7.75 6.08 14.37
CA VAL A 96 6.41 5.84 14.90
C VAL A 96 5.95 6.96 15.83
N ALA A 97 6.89 7.61 16.58
CA ALA A 97 6.60 8.70 17.51
C ALA A 97 7.67 9.77 17.43
N ARG A 98 7.26 11.03 17.64
CA ARG A 98 8.19 12.16 17.73
C ARG A 98 8.74 12.27 19.14
N SER A 99 10.01 12.64 19.26
CA SER A 99 10.60 13.01 20.53
C SER A 99 9.94 14.28 21.09
N LYS A 100 10.15 14.57 22.37
CA LYS A 100 9.64 15.81 22.97
C LYS A 100 10.17 17.05 22.24
N TYR A 101 11.42 17.02 21.85
CA TYR A 101 12.04 18.11 21.09
C TYR A 101 11.33 18.36 19.76
N GLU A 102 11.08 17.31 19.01
CA GLU A 102 10.42 17.40 17.70
C GLU A 102 8.96 17.82 17.81
N ARG A 103 8.32 17.59 18.97
CA ARG A 103 6.96 18.04 19.24
C ARG A 103 6.90 19.46 19.76
N GLY A 104 8.06 20.09 19.99
CA GLY A 104 8.13 21.46 20.52
C GLY A 104 7.76 21.58 21.99
N ILE A 105 7.91 20.53 22.77
CA ILE A 105 7.51 20.50 24.19
C ILE A 105 8.64 20.96 25.13
N ILE A 106 9.84 21.07 24.63
CA ILE A 106 11.01 21.51 25.42
C ILE A 106 11.31 22.96 25.16
#